data_c9c2f4263a76c1188d9cd8a2f066a06e
#
_entry.id   c9c2f4263a76c1188d9cd8a2f066a06e
#
_cell.length_a   1.000
_cell.length_b   1.000
_cell.length_c   1.000
_cell.angle_alpha   90.00
_cell.angle_beta   90.00
_cell.angle_gamma   90.00
#
_symmetry.space_group_name_H-M   'P 1'
#
loop_
_entity.id
_entity.type
_entity.pdbx_description
1 polymer ?
#
loop_
_entity_poly.entity_id
_entity_poly.type
_entity_poly.pdbx_seq_one_letter_code
_entity_poly.pdbx_strand_id
1 'polypeptide(L)'
;MKWNRLLAGAVCASLLSVPVWAVEGGEAPAAGAGQTSSTACRVTLDGVCLDLSEAPAAPYQENGQVMLPLWKVAQALGWTVTWLPEENGTRIENEDQVMNLTYGLDRYACASKSSIGVISPEHYGAAPVVVAGRTYVPASMFQLLSCTVTMEGG
;
A
#
# COMPACT_ATOMS: atom_id res chain seq x y z
N MET A 1 -29.61 -49.44 30.54
CA MET A 1 -30.48 -49.02 31.64
C MET A 1 -30.85 -47.59 31.35
N LYS A 2 -32.06 -47.39 30.74
CA LYS A 2 -33.32 -47.02 31.41
C LYS A 2 -33.18 -45.61 31.98
N TRP A 3 -33.92 -44.67 31.59
CA TRP A 3 -35.28 -44.29 31.26
C TRP A 3 -35.34 -42.76 31.39
N ASN A 4 -35.91 -42.06 30.45
CA ASN A 4 -37.34 -41.70 30.26
C ASN A 4 -37.72 -40.40 31.01
N ARG A 5 -38.25 -39.45 30.38
CA ARG A 5 -39.61 -39.06 29.94
C ARG A 5 -39.79 -37.55 30.17
N LEU A 6 -40.07 -36.80 29.11
CA LEU A 6 -41.38 -36.21 28.77
C LEU A 6 -42.00 -35.27 29.82
N LEU A 7 -42.33 -34.07 29.37
CA LEU A 7 -43.59 -33.34 29.39
C LEU A 7 -43.32 -31.90 28.94
N ALA A 8 -43.71 -31.38 27.80
CA ALA A 8 -45.04 -30.96 27.35
C ALA A 8 -45.69 -29.86 28.22
N GLY A 9 -45.92 -28.72 27.64
CA GLY A 9 -46.72 -27.62 28.17
C GLY A 9 -46.37 -26.33 27.46
N ALA A 10 -47.03 -26.02 26.45
CA ALA A 10 -48.27 -25.29 26.20
C ALA A 10 -48.05 -23.76 26.11
N VAL A 11 -48.13 -23.30 24.88
CA VAL A 11 -48.90 -22.18 24.33
C VAL A 11 -49.24 -21.02 25.28
N CYS A 12 -48.71 -19.84 24.92
CA CYS A 12 -49.53 -18.62 25.01
C CYS A 12 -49.10 -17.64 23.91
N ALA A 13 -49.96 -17.53 22.94
CA ALA A 13 -49.99 -16.46 21.98
C ALA A 13 -50.41 -15.17 22.68
N SER A 14 -49.60 -14.14 22.55
CA SER A 14 -50.04 -12.80 22.84
C SER A 14 -49.62 -11.90 21.69
N LEU A 15 -50.56 -11.68 20.82
CA LEU A 15 -50.57 -10.64 19.82
C LEU A 15 -50.65 -9.30 20.57
N LEU A 16 -49.55 -8.53 20.53
CA LEU A 16 -49.62 -7.13 20.81
C LEU A 16 -49.14 -6.39 19.56
N SER A 17 -50.13 -5.89 18.85
CA SER A 17 -49.99 -4.87 17.82
C SER A 17 -49.42 -3.61 18.45
N VAL A 18 -48.26 -3.18 17.97
CA VAL A 18 -47.72 -1.87 18.25
C VAL A 18 -47.83 -0.98 17.01
N PRO A 19 -48.30 0.25 17.18
CA PRO A 19 -48.57 1.13 16.07
C PRO A 19 -47.29 1.59 15.38
N VAL A 20 -47.40 1.63 14.06
CA VAL A 20 -46.45 2.33 13.19
C VAL A 20 -46.42 3.81 13.57
N TRP A 21 -45.37 4.24 14.20
CA TRP A 21 -44.99 5.67 14.21
C TRP A 21 -43.87 5.84 13.20
N ALA A 22 -44.20 6.47 12.12
CA ALA A 22 -43.23 7.09 11.25
C ALA A 22 -42.50 8.18 12.04
N VAL A 23 -41.21 8.03 12.27
CA VAL A 23 -40.32 9.08 12.66
C VAL A 23 -39.23 9.10 11.60
N GLU A 24 -39.35 10.12 10.79
CA GLU A 24 -38.27 10.62 9.97
C GLU A 24 -37.11 11.07 10.86
N GLY A 25 -35.89 10.80 10.43
CA GLY A 25 -34.71 11.55 10.83
C GLY A 25 -33.99 11.00 12.05
N GLY A 26 -33.00 10.22 11.78
CA GLY A 26 -32.02 9.77 12.76
C GLY A 26 -30.98 8.88 12.07
N GLU A 27 -30.17 9.50 11.26
CA GLU A 27 -28.95 8.94 10.72
C GLU A 27 -28.03 8.56 11.87
N ALA A 28 -27.98 7.29 12.18
CA ALA A 28 -26.95 6.75 13.04
C ALA A 28 -25.64 6.78 12.25
N PRO A 29 -24.54 7.32 12.80
CA PRO A 29 -23.27 7.23 12.13
C PRO A 29 -22.84 5.78 12.15
N ALA A 30 -22.93 5.13 11.01
CA ALA A 30 -22.25 3.88 10.77
C ALA A 30 -20.76 4.11 11.01
N ALA A 31 -20.23 3.38 11.98
CA ALA A 31 -18.80 3.33 12.26
C ALA A 31 -18.07 3.11 10.93
N GLY A 32 -17.18 4.05 10.63
CA GLY A 32 -16.44 4.07 9.40
C GLY A 32 -15.62 2.82 9.20
N ALA A 33 -16.08 1.96 8.30
CA ALA A 33 -15.18 1.16 7.52
C ALA A 33 -14.34 2.16 6.73
N GLY A 34 -13.04 2.19 7.01
CA GLY A 34 -12.10 3.02 6.27
C GLY A 34 -12.29 2.76 4.79
N GLN A 35 -12.92 3.71 4.14
CA GLN A 35 -12.88 3.81 2.70
C GLN A 35 -11.42 4.12 2.37
N THR A 36 -10.66 3.09 2.04
CA THR A 36 -9.50 3.27 1.19
C THR A 36 -10.08 3.78 -0.12
N SER A 37 -10.12 5.09 -0.24
CA SER A 37 -10.35 5.75 -1.51
C SER A 37 -9.25 5.23 -2.43
N SER A 38 -9.59 4.27 -3.26
CA SER A 38 -8.79 3.89 -4.41
C SER A 38 -8.86 5.08 -5.37
N THR A 39 -8.15 6.14 -5.01
CA THR A 39 -7.84 7.20 -5.94
C THR A 39 -6.96 6.55 -6.98
N ALA A 40 -7.45 6.47 -8.21
CA ALA A 40 -6.66 6.00 -9.32
C ALA A 40 -5.45 6.92 -9.45
N CYS A 41 -4.37 6.55 -8.76
CA CYS A 41 -3.16 7.34 -8.75
C CYS A 41 -2.44 7.08 -10.06
N ARG A 42 -2.50 8.05 -10.94
CA ARG A 42 -1.72 8.05 -12.16
C ARG A 42 -0.36 8.64 -11.83
N VAL A 43 0.66 7.81 -11.91
CA VAL A 43 2.04 8.22 -11.71
C VAL A 43 2.71 8.40 -13.06
N THR A 44 3.24 9.57 -13.32
CA THR A 44 4.03 9.85 -14.53
C THR A 44 5.51 9.89 -14.15
N LEU A 45 6.30 9.05 -14.78
CA LEU A 45 7.75 8.97 -14.61
C LEU A 45 8.39 9.32 -15.96
N ASP A 46 9.17 10.39 -16.00
CA ASP A 46 9.85 10.89 -17.22
C ASP A 46 8.92 10.98 -18.43
N GLY A 47 7.66 11.39 -18.20
CA GLY A 47 6.64 11.48 -19.23
C GLY A 47 5.93 10.16 -19.58
N VAL A 48 6.33 9.03 -18.98
CA VAL A 48 5.65 7.74 -19.12
C VAL A 48 4.59 7.61 -18.03
N CYS A 49 3.33 7.51 -18.46
CA CYS A 49 2.20 7.33 -17.54
C CYS A 49 2.10 5.86 -17.12
N LEU A 50 2.17 5.61 -15.81
CA LEU A 50 1.98 4.30 -15.22
C LEU A 50 0.59 4.19 -14.61
N ASP A 51 -0.16 3.18 -15.03
CA ASP A 51 -1.38 2.79 -14.35
C ASP A 51 -1.04 1.84 -13.19
N LEU A 52 -1.09 2.37 -11.99
CA LEU A 52 -0.86 1.64 -10.75
C LEU A 52 -2.15 1.34 -9.99
N SER A 53 -3.31 1.50 -10.63
CA SER A 53 -4.63 1.35 -10.02
C SER A 53 -5.01 -0.09 -9.72
N GLU A 54 -4.35 -1.06 -10.34
CA GLU A 54 -4.63 -2.48 -10.10
C GLU A 54 -4.21 -2.91 -8.68
N ALA A 55 -5.18 -3.25 -7.84
CA ALA A 55 -4.92 -3.96 -6.60
C ALA A 55 -4.31 -5.35 -6.92
N PRO A 56 -3.32 -5.79 -6.20
CA PRO A 56 -2.76 -5.34 -4.92
C PRO A 56 -1.50 -4.45 -5.06
N ALA A 57 -1.26 -3.85 -6.18
CA ALA A 57 -0.08 -3.03 -6.46
C ALA A 57 -0.41 -1.52 -6.44
N ALA A 58 -1.56 -1.13 -5.89
CA ALA A 58 -1.94 0.28 -5.81
C ALA A 58 -1.00 1.07 -4.89
N PRO A 59 -0.66 2.31 -5.25
CA PRO A 59 0.04 3.22 -4.36
C PRO A 59 -0.78 3.48 -3.08
N TYR A 60 -0.08 3.75 -1.98
CA TYR A 60 -0.72 4.15 -0.72
C TYR A 60 0.10 5.24 -0.02
N GLN A 61 -0.47 5.87 0.99
CA GLN A 61 0.24 6.88 1.78
C GLN A 61 0.72 6.31 3.11
N GLU A 62 1.96 6.64 3.45
CA GLU A 62 2.58 6.31 4.72
C GLU A 62 3.45 7.49 5.19
N ASN A 63 3.23 7.97 6.41
CA ASN A 63 3.96 9.10 7.00
C ASN A 63 4.03 10.36 6.11
N GLY A 64 2.97 10.62 5.34
CA GLY A 64 2.92 11.75 4.41
C GLY A 64 3.67 11.53 3.09
N GLN A 65 4.24 10.36 2.88
CA GLN A 65 4.86 9.95 1.63
C GLN A 65 3.95 9.04 0.83
N VAL A 66 3.97 9.16 -0.48
CA VAL A 66 3.29 8.21 -1.37
C VAL A 66 4.23 7.05 -1.61
N MET A 67 3.77 5.86 -1.25
CA MET A 67 4.49 4.60 -1.42
C MET A 67 4.11 3.96 -2.75
N LEU A 68 5.10 3.68 -3.58
CA LEU A 68 4.94 3.08 -4.90
C LEU A 68 5.47 1.65 -4.92
N PRO A 69 4.81 0.74 -5.67
CA PRO A 69 5.30 -0.62 -5.85
C PRO A 69 6.59 -0.62 -6.69
N LEU A 70 7.71 -0.89 -6.04
CA LEU A 70 9.06 -0.77 -6.63
C LEU A 70 9.18 -1.52 -7.96
N TRP A 71 8.73 -2.77 -8.00
CA TRP A 71 8.93 -3.62 -9.17
C TRP A 71 8.25 -3.08 -10.43
N LYS A 72 7.00 -2.60 -10.30
CA LYS A 72 6.24 -2.01 -11.42
C LYS A 72 6.93 -0.76 -11.97
N VAL A 73 7.39 0.09 -11.07
CA VAL A 73 8.08 1.34 -11.44
C VAL A 73 9.43 1.04 -12.06
N ALA A 74 10.23 0.18 -11.44
CA ALA A 74 11.54 -0.20 -11.96
C ALA A 74 11.45 -0.85 -13.34
N GLN A 75 10.46 -1.73 -13.55
CA GLN A 75 10.23 -2.36 -14.86
C GLN A 75 9.91 -1.33 -15.94
N ALA A 76 9.08 -0.35 -15.63
CA ALA A 76 8.72 0.71 -16.58
C ALA A 76 9.90 1.60 -16.95
N LEU A 77 10.83 1.78 -16.02
CA LEU A 77 12.07 2.53 -16.22
C LEU A 77 13.21 1.70 -16.84
N GLY A 78 12.98 0.42 -17.11
CA GLY A 78 14.02 -0.49 -17.62
C GLY A 78 15.08 -0.89 -16.59
N TRP A 79 14.78 -0.75 -15.29
CA TRP A 79 15.66 -1.14 -14.22
C TRP A 79 15.47 -2.60 -13.81
N THR A 80 16.56 -3.25 -13.44
CA THR A 80 16.54 -4.60 -12.89
C THR A 80 16.36 -4.54 -11.38
N VAL A 81 15.50 -5.40 -10.85
CA VAL A 81 15.23 -5.55 -9.42
C VAL A 81 15.70 -6.92 -8.97
N THR A 82 16.60 -6.96 -8.00
CA THR A 82 17.14 -8.19 -7.42
C THR A 82 16.89 -8.22 -5.92
N TRP A 83 16.24 -9.27 -5.44
CA TRP A 83 16.03 -9.45 -4.01
C TRP A 83 17.32 -9.96 -3.34
N LEU A 84 17.67 -9.38 -2.19
CA LEU A 84 18.85 -9.69 -1.39
C LEU A 84 18.44 -10.15 0.01
N PRO A 85 18.12 -11.44 0.20
CA PRO A 85 17.62 -11.95 1.48
C PRO A 85 18.63 -11.78 2.61
N GLU A 86 19.91 -11.98 2.33
CA GLU A 86 21.00 -11.87 3.32
C GLU A 86 21.17 -10.44 3.84
N GLU A 87 20.82 -9.44 3.03
CA GLU A 87 20.91 -8.01 3.38
C GLU A 87 19.58 -7.45 3.87
N ASN A 88 18.54 -8.29 4.00
CA ASN A 88 17.16 -7.86 4.29
C ASN A 88 16.74 -6.70 3.38
N GLY A 89 16.94 -6.87 2.08
CA GLY A 89 16.80 -5.76 1.16
C GLY A 89 16.55 -6.15 -0.28
N THR A 90 16.62 -5.14 -1.12
CA THR A 90 16.48 -5.26 -2.58
C THR A 90 17.50 -4.35 -3.25
N ARG A 91 18.12 -4.84 -4.31
CA ARG A 91 18.96 -4.05 -5.22
C ARG A 91 18.14 -3.65 -6.44
N ILE A 92 18.28 -2.41 -6.85
CA ILE A 92 17.82 -1.92 -8.14
C ILE A 92 19.03 -1.38 -8.93
N GLU A 93 19.08 -1.70 -10.20
CA GLU A 93 20.18 -1.29 -11.04
C GLU A 93 19.82 -1.15 -12.53
N ASN A 94 20.52 -0.29 -13.23
CA ASN A 94 20.55 -0.19 -14.68
C ASN A 94 21.99 -0.27 -15.19
N GLU A 95 22.27 0.14 -16.42
CA GLU A 95 23.63 0.10 -17.00
C GLU A 95 24.61 0.98 -16.22
N ASP A 96 24.17 2.16 -15.75
CA ASP A 96 25.05 3.21 -15.18
C ASP A 96 25.00 3.29 -13.65
N GLN A 97 23.92 2.84 -13.03
CA GLN A 97 23.63 3.11 -11.62
C GLN A 97 23.20 1.86 -10.87
N VAL A 98 23.44 1.88 -9.56
CA VAL A 98 22.99 0.84 -8.64
C VAL A 98 22.58 1.45 -7.31
N MET A 99 21.50 0.95 -6.72
CA MET A 99 21.03 1.32 -5.39
C MET A 99 20.64 0.05 -4.60
N ASN A 100 21.13 -0.04 -3.37
CA ASN A 100 20.70 -1.07 -2.42
C ASN A 100 19.72 -0.45 -1.43
N LEU A 101 18.58 -1.10 -1.28
CA LEU A 101 17.51 -0.72 -0.37
C LEU A 101 17.44 -1.73 0.77
N THR A 102 17.50 -1.28 2.01
CA THR A 102 17.32 -2.12 3.20
C THR A 102 15.93 -1.89 3.77
N TYR A 103 15.17 -2.96 3.99
CA TYR A 103 13.82 -2.85 4.53
C TYR A 103 13.82 -2.30 5.95
N GLY A 104 12.91 -1.36 6.21
CA GLY A 104 12.77 -0.70 7.49
C GLY A 104 13.80 0.41 7.75
N LEU A 105 14.69 0.70 6.80
CA LEU A 105 15.70 1.74 6.93
C LEU A 105 15.45 2.87 5.90
N ASP A 106 15.08 4.06 6.39
CA ASP A 106 14.95 5.27 5.58
C ASP A 106 16.33 5.81 5.22
N ARG A 107 16.97 5.16 4.25
CA ARG A 107 18.29 5.52 3.77
C ARG A 107 18.45 5.09 2.32
N TYR A 108 18.66 6.06 1.45
CA TYR A 108 18.71 5.86 0.01
C TYR A 108 20.02 6.43 -0.55
N ALA A 109 20.77 5.62 -1.26
CA ALA A 109 22.02 6.05 -1.88
C ALA A 109 22.18 5.39 -3.24
N CYS A 110 22.26 6.20 -4.28
CA CYS A 110 22.47 5.75 -5.65
C CYS A 110 23.93 5.87 -6.01
N ALA A 111 24.56 4.77 -6.38
CA ALA A 111 25.95 4.71 -6.82
C ALA A 111 26.04 4.67 -8.35
N SER A 112 26.96 5.41 -8.92
CA SER A 112 27.36 5.22 -10.32
C SER A 112 28.26 4.00 -10.46
N LYS A 113 28.06 3.19 -11.47
CA LYS A 113 28.93 2.04 -11.79
C LYS A 113 30.25 2.47 -12.44
N SER A 114 30.27 3.65 -13.05
CA SER A 114 31.43 4.19 -13.80
C SER A 114 32.33 5.13 -12.98
N SER A 115 31.87 5.59 -11.83
CA SER A 115 32.57 6.59 -11.02
C SER A 115 32.79 6.10 -9.59
N ILE A 116 33.98 6.33 -9.05
CA ILE A 116 34.29 6.12 -7.64
C ILE A 116 34.06 7.45 -6.94
N GLY A 117 33.08 7.49 -6.03
CA GLY A 117 32.76 8.70 -5.26
C GLY A 117 32.16 8.37 -3.90
N VAL A 118 32.19 9.34 -3.00
CA VAL A 118 31.49 9.27 -1.73
C VAL A 118 30.03 9.66 -2.00
N ILE A 119 29.09 8.78 -1.66
CA ILE A 119 27.67 9.02 -1.81
C ILE A 119 27.11 9.37 -0.44
N SER A 120 26.47 10.53 -0.34
CA SER A 120 25.66 10.85 0.83
C SER A 120 24.30 10.19 0.69
N PRO A 121 23.86 9.43 1.69
CA PRO A 121 22.50 8.87 1.67
C PRO A 121 21.47 9.98 1.90
N GLU A 122 20.35 9.86 1.21
CA GLU A 122 19.17 10.71 1.38
C GLU A 122 18.12 10.02 2.27
N HIS A 123 17.27 10.83 2.89
CA HIS A 123 16.18 10.39 3.75
C HIS A 123 14.86 11.02 3.28
N TYR A 124 13.83 10.22 3.12
CA TYR A 124 12.55 10.69 2.56
C TYR A 124 11.37 10.58 3.53
N GLY A 125 11.63 10.19 4.79
CA GLY A 125 10.60 10.07 5.82
C GLY A 125 9.83 8.75 5.79
N ALA A 126 10.15 7.85 4.87
CA ALA A 126 9.59 6.51 4.80
C ALA A 126 10.65 5.51 4.34
N ALA A 127 10.67 4.35 4.98
CA ALA A 127 11.59 3.26 4.64
C ALA A 127 10.99 2.33 3.58
N PRO A 128 11.81 1.59 2.82
CA PRO A 128 11.34 0.49 2.01
C PRO A 128 10.64 -0.56 2.87
N VAL A 129 9.47 -1.02 2.43
CA VAL A 129 8.66 -1.98 3.18
C VAL A 129 8.10 -3.06 2.26
N VAL A 130 7.87 -4.25 2.80
CA VAL A 130 7.23 -5.34 2.08
C VAL A 130 5.79 -5.49 2.55
N VAL A 131 4.84 -5.27 1.65
CA VAL A 131 3.40 -5.42 1.90
C VAL A 131 2.84 -6.45 0.93
N ALA A 132 2.21 -7.49 1.46
CA ALA A 132 1.65 -8.60 0.67
C ALA A 132 2.65 -9.18 -0.37
N GLY A 133 3.92 -9.35 0.04
CA GLY A 133 4.97 -9.90 -0.80
C GLY A 133 5.51 -8.95 -1.88
N ARG A 134 5.21 -7.66 -1.79
CA ARG A 134 5.68 -6.63 -2.72
C ARG A 134 6.45 -5.55 -1.98
N THR A 135 7.56 -5.14 -2.55
CA THR A 135 8.35 -4.02 -2.03
C THR A 135 7.73 -2.69 -2.45
N TYR A 136 7.50 -1.83 -1.47
CA TYR A 136 7.07 -0.46 -1.66
C TYR A 136 8.15 0.51 -1.20
N VAL A 137 8.26 1.63 -1.88
CA VAL A 137 9.24 2.68 -1.62
C VAL A 137 8.59 4.04 -1.77
N PRO A 138 9.09 5.08 -1.08
CA PRO A 138 8.57 6.44 -1.27
C PRO A 138 8.83 6.93 -2.70
N ALA A 139 7.84 7.59 -3.27
CA ALA A 139 7.92 8.14 -4.64
C ALA A 139 9.11 9.10 -4.82
N SER A 140 9.44 9.85 -3.78
CA SER A 140 10.57 10.79 -3.77
C SER A 140 11.93 10.11 -3.99
N MET A 141 12.08 8.83 -3.65
CA MET A 141 13.32 8.08 -3.89
C MET A 141 13.72 8.06 -5.38
N PHE A 142 12.75 8.05 -6.29
CA PHE A 142 13.04 7.99 -7.72
C PHE A 142 13.75 9.23 -8.26
N GLN A 143 13.75 10.35 -7.52
CA GLN A 143 14.54 11.54 -7.84
C GLN A 143 16.05 11.26 -7.83
N LEU A 144 16.52 10.35 -6.97
CA LEU A 144 17.91 9.89 -6.96
C LEU A 144 18.32 9.16 -8.24
N LEU A 145 17.34 8.60 -8.95
CA LEU A 145 17.54 7.91 -10.21
C LEU A 145 17.42 8.86 -11.41
N SER A 146 17.43 10.16 -11.16
CA SER A 146 17.22 11.22 -12.15
C SER A 146 15.87 11.16 -12.85
N CYS A 147 14.87 10.53 -12.21
CA CYS A 147 13.52 10.42 -12.72
C CYS A 147 12.62 11.50 -12.15
N THR A 148 11.87 12.17 -13.02
CA THR A 148 10.85 13.12 -12.60
C THR A 148 9.56 12.37 -12.29
N VAL A 149 9.10 12.43 -11.05
CA VAL A 149 7.85 11.80 -10.60
C VAL A 149 6.78 12.87 -10.50
N THR A 150 5.72 12.74 -11.29
CA THR A 150 4.53 13.58 -11.18
C THR A 150 3.34 12.68 -10.83
N MET A 151 2.57 13.07 -9.84
CA MET A 151 1.37 12.36 -9.43
C MET A 151 0.14 13.20 -9.74
N GLU A 152 -0.80 12.64 -10.50
CA GLU A 152 -2.11 13.23 -10.75
C GLU A 152 -3.14 12.47 -9.92
N GLY A 153 -3.82 13.18 -9.04
CA GLY A 153 -4.91 12.65 -8.25
C GLY A 153 -4.87 13.18 -6.82
N GLY A 154 -5.77 14.05 -6.50
CA GLY A 154 -6.12 14.58 -5.22
C GLY A 154 -7.63 14.72 -5.13
#